data_1d986628532667226a843a1287a26308
#
_entry.id   1d986628532667226a843a1287a26308
#
_cell.length_a   1.000
_cell.length_b   1.000
_cell.length_c   1.000
_cell.angle_alpha   90.00
_cell.angle_beta   90.00
_cell.angle_gamma   90.00
#
_symmetry.space_group_name_H-M   'P 1'
#
loop_
_entity.id
_entity.type
_entity.pdbx_description
1 polymer ?
#
loop_
_entity_poly.entity_id
_entity_poly.type
_entity_poly.pdbx_seq_one_letter_code
_entity_poly.pdbx_strand_id
1 'polypeptide(L)'
;MDSDTVTADISLSSFVYALLLLPFLLILKHIFLKPPPLPPGPYPWPIIGNLLQLGKNPHVKLASLAKLHGPLMSLRLGTQLMVVASSPAAALEVLKTHDRTLSGRYVSSSLSVKDPKLNHLSLAFAKECTNNWKNLRTICRTEMFSGKAMESHVELRERKVMELVEFLATKEGEVVKVMDLVFTTICNILSNTFFSMDLCDFEREGLKDFIYRAAELGATPNLSDFYPILDGLNLHGSKKKSKEALGRILATWEGTLKERRKQKNPGSSHRDLLEAFLEIRFEDDQINQVILELFSAGADTSTLTIEWAITQLIRNPDVMYKLRDELTKIIGESPVRESHLPHLPYLQACVKETLRLHPPAPLLLPHRAMETCQVMGYTIPKDSQVFVNIWAMGRDPKVWDDPLSFTPERFLDSKLEFKGNDFEYIPFGAGRRICPGMALGARQVPLVLATLVHLFDWSLPDNMDSAQIDMEEWLVITLRKENPLRLVPKVRK
;
A
#
# COMPACT_ATOMS: atom_id res chain seq x y z
N MET A 1 11.23 -78.76 -12.85
CA MET A 1 11.13 -77.87 -11.66
C MET A 1 12.28 -76.87 -11.67
N ASP A 2 12.48 -76.02 -12.73
CA ASP A 2 13.61 -75.09 -12.76
C ASP A 2 13.36 -73.82 -13.57
N SER A 3 12.07 -73.45 -13.85
CA SER A 3 11.79 -72.19 -14.57
C SER A 3 11.36 -71.05 -13.67
N ASP A 4 10.91 -71.30 -12.43
CA ASP A 4 10.36 -70.29 -11.55
C ASP A 4 11.43 -69.54 -10.69
N THR A 5 12.57 -70.23 -10.46
CA THR A 5 13.68 -69.61 -9.69
C THR A 5 14.47 -68.55 -10.49
N VAL A 6 14.61 -68.73 -11.81
CA VAL A 6 15.36 -67.78 -12.69
C VAL A 6 14.61 -66.48 -12.92
N THR A 7 13.29 -66.52 -12.97
CA THR A 7 12.48 -65.33 -13.15
C THR A 7 12.42 -64.45 -11.87
N ALA A 8 12.44 -65.08 -10.69
CA ALA A 8 12.48 -64.32 -9.40
C ALA A 8 13.84 -63.68 -9.17
N ASP A 9 14.94 -64.28 -9.53
CA ASP A 9 16.28 -63.68 -9.42
C ASP A 9 16.51 -62.53 -10.37
N ILE A 10 15.97 -62.59 -11.60
CA ILE A 10 16.04 -61.44 -12.52
C ILE A 10 15.21 -60.27 -12.03
N SER A 11 14.05 -60.47 -11.41
CA SER A 11 13.23 -59.43 -10.86
C SER A 11 13.84 -58.78 -9.62
N LEU A 12 14.47 -59.56 -8.74
CA LEU A 12 15.11 -59.05 -7.53
C LEU A 12 16.37 -58.23 -7.86
N SER A 13 17.20 -58.73 -8.80
CA SER A 13 18.37 -57.99 -9.27
C SER A 13 17.99 -56.67 -9.96
N SER A 14 16.93 -56.66 -10.78
CA SER A 14 16.41 -55.48 -11.44
C SER A 14 15.90 -54.45 -10.42
N PHE A 15 15.25 -54.90 -9.34
CA PHE A 15 14.79 -54.04 -8.25
C PHE A 15 15.97 -53.41 -7.46
N VAL A 16 16.99 -54.20 -7.16
CA VAL A 16 18.20 -53.75 -6.49
C VAL A 16 18.96 -52.72 -7.36
N TYR A 17 19.11 -52.96 -8.65
CA TYR A 17 19.71 -52.01 -9.58
C TYR A 17 18.92 -50.72 -9.68
N ALA A 18 17.58 -50.78 -9.74
CA ALA A 18 16.73 -49.58 -9.71
C ALA A 18 16.89 -48.80 -8.42
N LEU A 19 16.99 -49.48 -7.28
CA LEU A 19 17.16 -48.86 -5.94
C LEU A 19 18.53 -48.18 -5.77
N LEU A 20 19.58 -48.63 -6.46
CA LEU A 20 20.90 -48.03 -6.50
C LEU A 20 21.05 -46.99 -7.61
N LEU A 21 20.41 -47.18 -8.75
CA LEU A 21 20.49 -46.29 -9.90
C LEU A 21 19.71 -44.98 -9.66
N LEU A 22 18.56 -45.07 -8.98
CA LEU A 22 17.71 -43.90 -8.70
C LEU A 22 18.43 -42.87 -7.83
N PRO A 23 19.01 -43.18 -6.67
CA PRO A 23 19.81 -42.20 -5.89
C PRO A 23 21.04 -41.74 -6.64
N PHE A 24 21.70 -42.60 -7.43
CA PHE A 24 22.83 -42.18 -8.25
C PHE A 24 22.43 -41.16 -9.33
N LEU A 25 21.32 -41.38 -10.03
CA LEU A 25 20.76 -40.44 -11.00
C LEU A 25 20.31 -39.15 -10.32
N LEU A 26 19.73 -39.22 -9.11
CA LEU A 26 19.36 -38.04 -8.32
C LEU A 26 20.59 -37.23 -7.87
N ILE A 27 21.68 -37.91 -7.51
CA ILE A 27 22.96 -37.29 -7.16
C ILE A 27 23.60 -36.66 -8.41
N LEU A 28 23.62 -37.38 -9.53
CA LEU A 28 24.09 -36.82 -10.81
C LEU A 28 23.27 -35.61 -11.24
N LYS A 29 21.94 -35.69 -11.16
CA LYS A 29 21.04 -34.57 -11.41
C LYS A 29 21.36 -33.39 -10.48
N HIS A 30 21.63 -33.64 -9.21
CA HIS A 30 21.98 -32.59 -8.24
C HIS A 30 23.34 -31.94 -8.49
N ILE A 31 24.32 -32.73 -8.98
CA ILE A 31 25.69 -32.26 -9.31
C ILE A 31 25.73 -31.49 -10.65
N PHE A 32 25.08 -32.03 -11.69
CA PHE A 32 25.21 -31.51 -13.05
C PHE A 32 24.08 -30.54 -13.45
N LEU A 33 22.92 -30.59 -12.81
CA LEU A 33 21.82 -29.66 -13.01
C LEU A 33 21.61 -28.82 -11.75
N LYS A 34 22.67 -28.11 -11.30
CA LYS A 34 22.47 -27.09 -10.27
C LYS A 34 21.54 -26.04 -10.86
N PRO A 35 20.27 -25.92 -10.34
CA PRO A 35 19.46 -24.78 -10.73
C PRO A 35 20.25 -23.52 -10.40
N PRO A 36 20.12 -22.45 -11.20
CA PRO A 36 20.72 -21.16 -10.87
C PRO A 36 20.42 -20.81 -9.42
N PRO A 37 21.38 -20.24 -8.67
CA PRO A 37 21.23 -20.03 -7.24
C PRO A 37 20.04 -19.09 -6.95
N LEU A 38 19.34 -19.34 -5.86
CA LEU A 38 18.40 -18.37 -5.29
C LEU A 38 19.15 -17.12 -4.85
N PRO A 39 18.49 -15.95 -4.77
CA PRO A 39 19.09 -14.78 -4.16
C PRO A 39 19.63 -15.11 -2.76
N PRO A 40 20.79 -14.56 -2.35
CA PRO A 40 21.36 -14.83 -1.03
C PRO A 40 20.40 -14.39 0.09
N GLY A 41 20.59 -14.95 1.29
CA GLY A 41 19.72 -14.61 2.41
C GLY A 41 20.16 -15.25 3.70
N PRO A 42 19.51 -14.92 4.83
CA PRO A 42 19.80 -15.50 6.11
C PRO A 42 19.45 -17.00 6.12
N TYR A 43 20.23 -17.78 6.88
CA TYR A 43 20.00 -19.21 7.01
C TYR A 43 18.60 -19.49 7.61
N PRO A 44 17.74 -20.25 6.94
CA PRO A 44 16.41 -20.56 7.43
C PRO A 44 16.43 -21.64 8.52
N TRP A 45 15.70 -21.44 9.60
CA TRP A 45 15.51 -22.48 10.62
C TRP A 45 14.65 -23.63 10.05
N PRO A 46 14.87 -24.87 10.49
CA PRO A 46 14.02 -26.00 10.08
C PRO A 46 12.54 -25.68 10.32
N ILE A 47 11.68 -26.01 9.38
CA ILE A 47 10.22 -25.84 9.39
C ILE A 47 9.79 -24.37 9.34
N ILE A 48 10.18 -23.54 10.32
CA ILE A 48 9.71 -22.15 10.48
C ILE A 48 10.40 -21.15 9.53
N GLY A 49 11.56 -21.53 8.98
CA GLY A 49 12.33 -20.63 8.13
C GLY A 49 12.82 -19.38 8.88
N ASN A 50 12.59 -18.21 8.29
CA ASN A 50 13.02 -16.93 8.82
C ASN A 50 11.89 -16.14 9.50
N LEU A 51 10.73 -16.75 9.80
CA LEU A 51 9.56 -16.06 10.37
C LEU A 51 9.89 -15.27 11.63
N LEU A 52 10.63 -15.89 12.58
CA LEU A 52 10.97 -15.22 13.83
C LEU A 52 11.99 -14.08 13.66
N GLN A 53 12.69 -14.02 12.53
CA GLN A 53 13.69 -12.98 12.27
C GLN A 53 13.06 -11.66 11.80
N LEU A 54 11.81 -11.65 11.33
CA LEU A 54 11.16 -10.45 10.80
C LEU A 54 10.71 -9.49 11.90
N GLY A 55 10.28 -10.01 13.06
CA GLY A 55 9.85 -9.19 14.20
C GLY A 55 8.63 -8.31 13.93
N LYS A 56 8.44 -7.27 14.75
CA LYS A 56 7.31 -6.34 14.70
C LYS A 56 7.37 -5.41 13.46
N ASN A 57 8.58 -4.97 13.09
CA ASN A 57 8.82 -4.01 12.01
C ASN A 57 9.58 -4.68 10.85
N PRO A 58 8.90 -5.50 10.02
CA PRO A 58 9.57 -6.28 8.98
C PRO A 58 10.29 -5.42 7.95
N HIS A 59 9.79 -4.22 7.59
CA HIS A 59 10.44 -3.30 6.65
C HIS A 59 11.84 -2.86 7.13
N VAL A 60 11.99 -2.56 8.42
CA VAL A 60 13.25 -2.19 9.05
C VAL A 60 14.20 -3.39 9.10
N LYS A 61 13.66 -4.56 9.51
CA LYS A 61 14.47 -5.77 9.58
C LYS A 61 14.97 -6.22 8.22
N LEU A 62 14.12 -6.16 7.21
CA LEU A 62 14.49 -6.46 5.82
C LEU A 62 15.55 -5.48 5.30
N ALA A 63 15.46 -4.20 5.64
CA ALA A 63 16.50 -3.22 5.31
C ALA A 63 17.87 -3.58 5.93
N SER A 64 17.89 -3.98 7.21
CA SER A 64 19.12 -4.41 7.87
C SER A 64 19.69 -5.71 7.28
N LEU A 65 18.85 -6.67 6.91
CA LEU A 65 19.27 -7.90 6.23
C LEU A 65 19.82 -7.64 4.82
N ALA A 66 19.24 -6.69 4.09
CA ALA A 66 19.72 -6.32 2.76
C ALA A 66 21.15 -5.73 2.79
N LYS A 67 21.55 -5.05 3.88
CA LYS A 67 22.93 -4.60 4.06
C LYS A 67 23.94 -5.75 4.15
N LEU A 68 23.50 -6.92 4.65
CA LEU A 68 24.35 -8.11 4.83
C LEU A 68 24.31 -9.04 3.60
N HIS A 69 23.13 -9.21 2.99
CA HIS A 69 22.91 -10.22 1.95
C HIS A 69 22.84 -9.63 0.54
N GLY A 70 22.82 -8.31 0.41
CA GLY A 70 22.79 -7.62 -0.87
C GLY A 70 21.42 -7.07 -1.27
N PRO A 71 21.35 -6.36 -2.40
CA PRO A 71 20.18 -5.58 -2.82
C PRO A 71 19.00 -6.44 -3.28
N LEU A 72 19.24 -7.69 -3.66
CA LEU A 72 18.23 -8.70 -3.96
C LEU A 72 18.52 -9.90 -3.07
N MET A 73 17.64 -10.18 -2.14
CA MET A 73 17.81 -11.28 -1.18
C MET A 73 16.57 -12.16 -1.10
N SER A 74 16.73 -13.36 -0.53
CA SER A 74 15.61 -14.28 -0.30
C SER A 74 15.51 -14.74 1.15
N LEU A 75 14.27 -14.96 1.60
CA LEU A 75 13.95 -15.53 2.91
C LEU A 75 12.94 -16.66 2.72
N ARG A 76 12.95 -17.61 3.64
CA ARG A 76 11.93 -18.68 3.67
C ARG A 76 11.00 -18.45 4.86
N LEU A 77 9.71 -18.29 4.59
CA LEU A 77 8.67 -18.12 5.61
C LEU A 77 7.79 -19.37 5.62
N GLY A 78 8.14 -20.33 6.50
CA GLY A 78 7.57 -21.67 6.39
C GLY A 78 7.87 -22.30 5.03
N THR A 79 6.84 -22.63 4.27
CA THR A 79 6.97 -23.19 2.90
C THR A 79 7.09 -22.11 1.83
N GLN A 80 6.75 -20.84 2.16
CA GLN A 80 6.73 -19.75 1.21
C GLN A 80 8.12 -19.14 1.02
N LEU A 81 8.54 -18.95 -0.24
CA LEU A 81 9.75 -18.18 -0.58
C LEU A 81 9.38 -16.71 -0.77
N MET A 82 10.08 -15.85 -0.05
CA MET A 82 10.01 -14.40 -0.17
C MET A 82 11.30 -13.89 -0.80
N VAL A 83 11.19 -13.03 -1.81
CA VAL A 83 12.31 -12.29 -2.42
C VAL A 83 12.11 -10.81 -2.15
N VAL A 84 13.18 -10.11 -1.78
CA VAL A 84 13.11 -8.69 -1.43
C VAL A 84 14.14 -7.91 -2.24
N ALA A 85 13.67 -6.94 -3.00
CA ALA A 85 14.49 -5.95 -3.71
C ALA A 85 14.60 -4.68 -2.83
N SER A 86 15.85 -4.27 -2.53
CA SER A 86 16.12 -3.16 -1.61
C SER A 86 17.08 -2.10 -2.19
N SER A 87 17.16 -2.02 -3.52
CA SER A 87 17.92 -0.97 -4.21
C SER A 87 17.20 -0.51 -5.48
N PRO A 88 17.49 0.70 -6.01
CA PRO A 88 16.92 1.18 -7.27
C PRO A 88 17.11 0.21 -8.43
N ALA A 89 18.31 -0.37 -8.57
CA ALA A 89 18.60 -1.34 -9.63
C ALA A 89 17.76 -2.62 -9.49
N ALA A 90 17.64 -3.19 -8.28
CA ALA A 90 16.80 -4.37 -8.05
C ALA A 90 15.31 -4.07 -8.23
N ALA A 91 14.85 -2.88 -7.83
CA ALA A 91 13.48 -2.43 -8.04
C ALA A 91 13.16 -2.27 -9.53
N LEU A 92 14.09 -1.73 -10.32
CA LEU A 92 13.98 -1.62 -11.78
C LEU A 92 13.78 -3.00 -12.42
N GLU A 93 14.62 -3.97 -12.03
CA GLU A 93 14.52 -5.34 -12.54
C GLU A 93 13.15 -5.96 -12.21
N VAL A 94 12.66 -5.80 -10.97
CA VAL A 94 11.39 -6.39 -10.53
C VAL A 94 10.19 -5.70 -11.19
N LEU A 95 10.15 -4.37 -11.20
CA LEU A 95 8.94 -3.61 -11.52
C LEU A 95 8.84 -3.19 -12.99
N LYS A 96 9.96 -3.18 -13.74
CA LYS A 96 10.00 -2.73 -15.13
C LYS A 96 10.52 -3.81 -16.07
N THR A 97 11.74 -4.34 -15.85
CA THR A 97 12.34 -5.34 -16.73
C THR A 97 11.53 -6.64 -16.75
N HIS A 98 11.13 -7.11 -15.58
CA HIS A 98 10.33 -8.34 -15.41
C HIS A 98 8.87 -8.05 -15.03
N ASP A 99 8.33 -6.88 -15.41
CA ASP A 99 7.01 -6.41 -15.00
C ASP A 99 5.86 -7.35 -15.36
N ARG A 100 6.01 -8.14 -16.43
CA ARG A 100 5.03 -9.14 -16.85
C ARG A 100 5.09 -10.39 -15.98
N THR A 101 6.26 -10.96 -15.81
CA THR A 101 6.50 -12.19 -15.07
C THR A 101 6.26 -12.00 -13.56
N LEU A 102 6.59 -10.82 -13.03
CA LEU A 102 6.44 -10.49 -11.61
C LEU A 102 5.20 -9.62 -11.32
N SER A 103 4.23 -9.55 -12.24
CA SER A 103 3.00 -8.75 -12.05
C SER A 103 1.90 -9.44 -11.25
N GLY A 104 2.03 -10.73 -10.93
CA GLY A 104 1.06 -11.43 -10.09
C GLY A 104 0.93 -10.76 -8.71
N ARG A 105 -0.17 -11.01 -8.00
CA ARG A 105 -0.31 -10.64 -6.59
C ARG A 105 -0.36 -11.86 -5.70
N TYR A 106 0.37 -11.78 -4.62
CA TYR A 106 0.18 -12.68 -3.50
C TYR A 106 -0.94 -12.10 -2.62
N VAL A 107 -1.95 -12.92 -2.36
CA VAL A 107 -3.11 -12.53 -1.55
C VAL A 107 -3.15 -13.44 -0.34
N SER A 108 -3.02 -12.88 0.85
CA SER A 108 -3.12 -13.64 2.09
C SER A 108 -4.53 -14.22 2.27
N SER A 109 -4.62 -15.33 2.99
CA SER A 109 -5.91 -15.95 3.29
C SER A 109 -6.85 -15.05 4.09
N SER A 110 -6.31 -14.12 4.86
CA SER A 110 -7.07 -13.12 5.62
C SER A 110 -7.70 -12.02 4.75
N LEU A 111 -7.05 -11.65 3.64
CA LEU A 111 -7.60 -10.72 2.64
C LEU A 111 -8.55 -11.41 1.66
N SER A 112 -8.41 -12.71 1.47
CA SER A 112 -9.22 -13.54 0.56
C SER A 112 -10.56 -13.97 1.18
N VAL A 113 -11.12 -13.20 2.10
CA VAL A 113 -12.30 -13.57 2.92
C VAL A 113 -13.61 -13.59 2.12
N LYS A 114 -13.68 -12.81 1.02
CA LYS A 114 -14.74 -12.96 0.03
C LYS A 114 -14.46 -14.18 -0.85
N ASP A 115 -15.51 -14.66 -1.49
CA ASP A 115 -15.44 -15.79 -2.44
C ASP A 115 -14.16 -15.63 -3.30
N PRO A 116 -13.25 -16.62 -3.31
CA PRO A 116 -12.05 -16.59 -4.17
C PRO A 116 -12.37 -16.34 -5.65
N LYS A 117 -13.63 -16.61 -6.06
CA LYS A 117 -14.14 -16.27 -7.39
C LYS A 117 -14.16 -14.79 -7.67
N LEU A 118 -14.25 -13.94 -6.64
CA LEU A 118 -14.26 -12.48 -6.80
C LEU A 118 -12.86 -11.86 -6.91
N ASN A 119 -11.80 -12.62 -6.67
CA ASN A 119 -10.42 -12.11 -6.77
C ASN A 119 -10.07 -11.60 -8.18
N HIS A 120 -10.73 -12.09 -9.22
CA HIS A 120 -10.53 -11.60 -10.59
C HIS A 120 -11.15 -10.20 -10.82
N LEU A 121 -12.05 -9.76 -9.94
CA LEU A 121 -12.69 -8.44 -9.96
C LEU A 121 -11.86 -7.38 -9.21
N SER A 122 -10.80 -7.78 -8.52
CA SER A 122 -9.94 -6.91 -7.72
C SER A 122 -9.01 -6.09 -8.60
N LEU A 123 -8.92 -4.78 -8.34
CA LEU A 123 -7.95 -3.89 -8.98
C LEU A 123 -6.56 -4.05 -8.33
N ALA A 124 -6.51 -4.13 -7.00
CA ALA A 124 -5.27 -4.19 -6.22
C ALA A 124 -4.72 -5.62 -6.12
N PHE A 125 -5.59 -6.63 -5.88
CA PHE A 125 -5.21 -7.99 -5.50
C PHE A 125 -5.53 -9.06 -6.55
N ALA A 126 -5.93 -8.68 -7.77
CA ALA A 126 -6.08 -9.66 -8.85
C ALA A 126 -4.79 -10.46 -9.04
N LYS A 127 -4.90 -11.79 -9.02
CA LYS A 127 -3.74 -12.70 -9.13
C LYS A 127 -2.93 -12.47 -10.40
N GLU A 128 -3.57 -12.01 -11.48
CA GLU A 128 -2.98 -11.80 -12.81
C GLU A 128 -3.50 -10.52 -13.46
N CYS A 129 -2.69 -9.90 -14.30
CA CYS A 129 -3.09 -8.74 -15.13
C CYS A 129 -3.79 -9.19 -16.41
N THR A 130 -4.97 -9.82 -16.27
CA THR A 130 -5.81 -10.27 -17.41
C THR A 130 -6.35 -9.09 -18.22
N ASN A 131 -7.02 -9.37 -19.35
CA ASN A 131 -7.70 -8.32 -20.12
C ASN A 131 -8.83 -7.68 -19.32
N ASN A 132 -9.57 -8.46 -18.52
CA ASN A 132 -10.61 -7.92 -17.62
C ASN A 132 -10.01 -6.94 -16.60
N TRP A 133 -8.86 -7.29 -16.00
CA TRP A 133 -8.16 -6.40 -15.10
C TRP A 133 -7.70 -5.11 -15.80
N LYS A 134 -7.18 -5.19 -17.04
CA LYS A 134 -6.80 -4.01 -17.82
C LYS A 134 -7.99 -3.11 -18.10
N ASN A 135 -9.14 -3.70 -18.48
CA ASN A 135 -10.37 -2.96 -18.71
C ASN A 135 -10.84 -2.26 -17.44
N LEU A 136 -10.89 -2.97 -16.31
CA LEU A 136 -11.26 -2.39 -15.02
C LEU A 136 -10.34 -1.21 -14.65
N ARG A 137 -9.04 -1.38 -14.81
CA ARG A 137 -8.06 -0.32 -14.57
C ARG A 137 -8.26 0.89 -15.50
N THR A 138 -8.63 0.65 -16.76
CA THR A 138 -8.92 1.71 -17.74
C THR A 138 -10.15 2.48 -17.34
N ILE A 139 -11.23 1.79 -16.93
CA ILE A 139 -12.47 2.42 -16.45
C ILE A 139 -12.18 3.31 -15.23
N CYS A 140 -11.53 2.77 -14.20
CA CYS A 140 -11.17 3.58 -13.02
C CYS A 140 -10.30 4.79 -13.38
N ARG A 141 -9.36 4.64 -14.33
CA ARG A 141 -8.52 5.75 -14.80
C ARG A 141 -9.36 6.81 -15.51
N THR A 142 -10.30 6.41 -16.37
CA THR A 142 -11.13 7.32 -17.14
C THR A 142 -12.10 8.08 -16.25
N GLU A 143 -12.84 7.34 -15.40
CA GLU A 143 -13.95 7.89 -14.62
C GLU A 143 -13.50 8.62 -13.36
N MET A 144 -12.31 8.28 -12.81
CA MET A 144 -11.88 8.82 -11.53
C MET A 144 -10.55 9.57 -11.59
N PHE A 145 -9.57 9.10 -12.37
CA PHE A 145 -8.20 9.59 -12.33
C PHE A 145 -7.74 10.31 -13.60
N SER A 146 -8.63 10.52 -14.58
CA SER A 146 -8.34 11.36 -15.74
C SER A 146 -8.30 12.84 -15.38
N GLY A 147 -7.60 13.66 -16.17
CA GLY A 147 -7.57 15.11 -15.95
C GLY A 147 -8.98 15.70 -15.86
N LYS A 148 -9.90 15.30 -16.76
CA LYS A 148 -11.29 15.75 -16.75
C LYS A 148 -12.04 15.36 -15.46
N ALA A 149 -11.91 14.12 -15.01
CA ALA A 149 -12.54 13.66 -13.78
C ALA A 149 -11.95 14.37 -12.55
N MET A 150 -10.65 14.61 -12.54
CA MET A 150 -9.99 15.35 -11.47
C MET A 150 -10.44 16.81 -11.41
N GLU A 151 -10.60 17.48 -12.55
CA GLU A 151 -11.09 18.87 -12.62
C GLU A 151 -12.56 18.98 -12.19
N SER A 152 -13.44 18.03 -12.56
CA SER A 152 -14.86 18.06 -12.18
C SER A 152 -15.12 17.96 -10.66
N HIS A 153 -14.14 17.51 -9.87
CA HIS A 153 -14.26 17.37 -8.42
C HIS A 153 -13.40 18.37 -7.62
N VAL A 154 -12.86 19.41 -8.25
CA VAL A 154 -12.06 20.45 -7.55
C VAL A 154 -12.88 21.10 -6.44
N GLU A 155 -14.06 21.65 -6.78
CA GLU A 155 -14.95 22.33 -5.82
C GLU A 155 -15.37 21.40 -4.67
N LEU A 156 -15.58 20.11 -4.95
CA LEU A 156 -15.90 19.11 -3.92
C LEU A 156 -14.73 19.00 -2.92
N ARG A 157 -13.50 18.83 -3.42
CA ARG A 157 -12.33 18.67 -2.55
C ARG A 157 -12.08 19.94 -1.72
N GLU A 158 -12.14 21.11 -2.33
CA GLU A 158 -11.98 22.39 -1.64
C GLU A 158 -13.05 22.58 -0.55
N ARG A 159 -14.31 22.30 -0.87
CA ARG A 159 -15.42 22.38 0.10
C ARG A 159 -15.20 21.44 1.29
N LYS A 160 -14.85 20.17 1.06
CA LYS A 160 -14.62 19.21 2.16
C LYS A 160 -13.42 19.58 3.03
N VAL A 161 -12.42 20.23 2.47
CA VAL A 161 -11.30 20.77 3.24
C VAL A 161 -11.73 21.99 4.06
N MET A 162 -12.62 22.84 3.55
CA MET A 162 -13.18 23.95 4.33
C MET A 162 -14.08 23.48 5.48
N GLU A 163 -14.86 22.40 5.31
CA GLU A 163 -15.61 21.76 6.40
C GLU A 163 -14.67 21.30 7.54
N LEU A 164 -13.47 20.78 7.21
CA LEU A 164 -12.44 20.47 8.21
C LEU A 164 -11.96 21.73 8.94
N VAL A 165 -11.74 22.84 8.22
CA VAL A 165 -11.32 24.12 8.81
C VAL A 165 -12.38 24.63 9.80
N GLU A 166 -13.64 24.63 9.38
CA GLU A 166 -14.75 25.06 10.22
C GLU A 166 -14.86 24.20 11.49
N PHE A 167 -14.73 22.90 11.36
CA PHE A 167 -14.75 21.99 12.52
C PHE A 167 -13.55 22.25 13.44
N LEU A 168 -12.34 22.39 12.91
CA LEU A 168 -11.13 22.66 13.69
C LEU A 168 -11.20 24.01 14.43
N ALA A 169 -11.83 25.03 13.84
CA ALA A 169 -12.05 26.31 14.49
C ALA A 169 -12.94 26.18 15.73
N THR A 170 -13.90 25.25 15.75
CA THR A 170 -14.70 24.95 16.96
C THR A 170 -13.91 24.23 18.06
N LYS A 171 -12.75 23.65 17.68
CA LYS A 171 -11.86 22.89 18.59
C LYS A 171 -10.60 23.68 18.98
N GLU A 172 -10.63 24.99 18.81
CA GLU A 172 -9.50 25.86 19.19
C GLU A 172 -9.17 25.70 20.68
N GLY A 173 -7.90 25.39 20.96
CA GLY A 173 -7.43 25.13 22.33
C GLY A 173 -7.69 23.73 22.88
N GLU A 174 -8.43 22.88 22.19
CA GLU A 174 -8.67 21.49 22.57
C GLU A 174 -7.63 20.55 21.92
N VAL A 175 -7.33 19.44 22.58
CA VAL A 175 -6.45 18.41 22.02
C VAL A 175 -7.21 17.60 20.98
N VAL A 176 -6.73 17.60 19.74
CA VAL A 176 -7.31 16.81 18.64
C VAL A 176 -6.34 15.73 18.14
N LYS A 177 -6.89 14.63 17.65
CA LYS A 177 -6.13 13.61 16.92
C LYS A 177 -6.15 13.95 15.44
N VAL A 178 -4.99 14.37 14.90
CA VAL A 178 -4.86 14.81 13.50
C VAL A 178 -5.33 13.73 12.51
N MET A 179 -4.91 12.49 12.75
CA MET A 179 -5.28 11.36 11.90
C MET A 179 -6.80 11.20 11.74
N ASP A 180 -7.58 11.34 12.82
CA ASP A 180 -9.03 11.14 12.80
C ASP A 180 -9.74 12.18 11.94
N LEU A 181 -9.33 13.44 12.06
CA LEU A 181 -9.91 14.56 11.34
C LEU A 181 -9.58 14.51 9.84
N VAL A 182 -8.31 14.27 9.53
CA VAL A 182 -7.86 14.12 8.15
C VAL A 182 -8.53 12.91 7.49
N PHE A 183 -8.66 11.78 8.20
CA PHE A 183 -9.35 10.61 7.68
C PHE A 183 -10.80 10.92 7.32
N THR A 184 -11.55 11.60 8.21
CA THR A 184 -12.94 12.00 7.95
C THR A 184 -13.06 12.85 6.69
N THR A 185 -12.16 13.82 6.53
CA THR A 185 -12.13 14.70 5.35
C THR A 185 -11.87 13.92 4.07
N ILE A 186 -10.81 13.09 4.05
CA ILE A 186 -10.46 12.27 2.87
C ILE A 186 -11.56 11.23 2.60
N CYS A 187 -12.14 10.63 3.64
CA CYS A 187 -13.30 9.74 3.55
C CYS A 187 -14.45 10.41 2.80
N ASN A 188 -14.81 11.65 3.19
CA ASN A 188 -15.93 12.37 2.61
C ASN A 188 -15.62 12.87 1.18
N ILE A 189 -14.37 13.21 0.86
CA ILE A 189 -13.96 13.47 -0.52
C ILE A 189 -14.21 12.22 -1.39
N LEU A 190 -13.78 11.05 -0.94
CA LEU A 190 -13.93 9.80 -1.69
C LEU A 190 -15.38 9.36 -1.77
N SER A 191 -16.13 9.39 -0.67
CA SER A 191 -17.52 8.95 -0.65
C SER A 191 -18.42 9.83 -1.50
N ASN A 192 -18.16 11.12 -1.57
CA ASN A 192 -18.86 12.00 -2.51
C ASN A 192 -18.46 11.73 -3.96
N THR A 193 -17.18 11.42 -4.23
CA THR A 193 -16.75 11.01 -5.57
C THR A 193 -17.41 9.70 -6.01
N PHE A 194 -17.70 8.78 -5.06
CA PHE A 194 -18.29 7.47 -5.37
C PHE A 194 -19.82 7.47 -5.36
N PHE A 195 -20.45 8.20 -4.43
CA PHE A 195 -21.85 8.07 -4.09
C PHE A 195 -22.60 9.41 -4.01
N SER A 196 -21.93 10.54 -4.14
CA SER A 196 -22.45 11.90 -3.92
C SER A 196 -23.02 12.11 -2.52
N MET A 197 -22.41 11.47 -1.51
CA MET A 197 -22.83 11.58 -0.09
C MET A 197 -21.66 11.47 0.88
N ASP A 198 -21.80 12.03 2.07
CA ASP A 198 -20.86 11.85 3.18
C ASP A 198 -21.11 10.52 3.88
N LEU A 199 -20.03 9.79 4.19
CA LEU A 199 -20.06 8.55 4.94
C LEU A 199 -19.41 8.66 6.32
N CYS A 200 -18.64 9.71 6.57
CA CYS A 200 -17.95 9.92 7.84
C CYS A 200 -18.40 11.22 8.51
N ASP A 201 -18.36 11.22 9.83
CA ASP A 201 -18.67 12.36 10.69
C ASP A 201 -17.48 12.64 11.61
N PHE A 202 -17.19 13.92 11.88
CA PHE A 202 -16.04 14.31 12.71
C PHE A 202 -16.21 13.92 14.19
N GLU A 203 -17.44 13.79 14.66
CA GLU A 203 -17.75 13.52 16.06
C GLU A 203 -18.08 12.04 16.33
N ARG A 204 -18.37 11.27 15.29
CA ARG A 204 -18.80 9.87 15.42
C ARG A 204 -17.73 8.90 14.97
N GLU A 205 -17.38 7.99 15.83
CA GLU A 205 -16.69 6.76 15.45
C GLU A 205 -17.62 5.89 14.59
N GLY A 206 -17.11 5.33 13.51
CA GLY A 206 -17.97 4.54 12.62
C GLY A 206 -17.16 3.81 11.54
N LEU A 207 -17.31 4.23 10.28
CA LEU A 207 -16.66 3.60 9.14
C LEU A 207 -15.13 3.52 9.28
N LYS A 208 -14.51 4.53 9.90
CA LYS A 208 -13.06 4.58 10.18
C LYS A 208 -12.61 3.33 10.95
N ASP A 209 -13.26 3.00 12.06
CA ASP A 209 -12.87 1.87 12.91
C ASP A 209 -13.02 0.54 12.18
N PHE A 210 -14.05 0.40 11.35
CA PHE A 210 -14.23 -0.80 10.53
C PHE A 210 -13.14 -0.94 9.48
N ILE A 211 -12.71 0.16 8.83
CA ILE A 211 -11.63 0.16 7.85
C ILE A 211 -10.31 -0.20 8.53
N TYR A 212 -9.99 0.43 9.66
CA TYR A 212 -8.76 0.12 10.40
C TYR A 212 -8.74 -1.31 10.89
N ARG A 213 -9.84 -1.81 11.45
CA ARG A 213 -9.94 -3.20 11.89
C ARG A 213 -9.85 -4.19 10.73
N ALA A 214 -10.43 -3.88 9.58
CA ALA A 214 -10.31 -4.72 8.39
C ALA A 214 -8.85 -4.75 7.88
N ALA A 215 -8.15 -3.61 7.90
CA ALA A 215 -6.74 -3.53 7.54
C ALA A 215 -5.85 -4.34 8.50
N GLU A 216 -6.04 -4.21 9.82
CA GLU A 216 -5.31 -4.98 10.83
C GLU A 216 -5.52 -6.50 10.68
N LEU A 217 -6.77 -6.92 10.49
CA LEU A 217 -7.09 -8.32 10.26
C LEU A 217 -6.49 -8.84 8.95
N GLY A 218 -6.49 -8.02 7.90
CA GLY A 218 -5.88 -8.35 6.61
C GLY A 218 -4.35 -8.44 6.66
N ALA A 219 -3.73 -7.64 7.52
CA ALA A 219 -2.28 -7.63 7.73
C ALA A 219 -1.80 -8.73 8.66
N THR A 220 -2.68 -9.24 9.55
CA THR A 220 -2.30 -10.27 10.51
C THR A 220 -1.92 -11.56 9.76
N PRO A 221 -0.65 -12.01 9.86
CA PRO A 221 -0.21 -13.23 9.19
C PRO A 221 -1.04 -14.42 9.66
N ASN A 222 -1.59 -15.19 8.74
CA ASN A 222 -2.25 -16.45 9.05
C ASN A 222 -1.25 -17.60 8.85
N LEU A 223 -1.21 -18.54 9.78
CA LEU A 223 -0.36 -19.73 9.66
C LEU A 223 -0.61 -20.49 8.35
N SER A 224 -1.83 -20.49 7.84
CA SER A 224 -2.15 -21.10 6.55
C SER A 224 -1.45 -20.42 5.35
N ASP A 225 -1.05 -19.16 5.47
CA ASP A 225 -0.30 -18.48 4.42
C ASP A 225 1.13 -19.04 4.28
N PHE A 226 1.69 -19.53 5.40
CA PHE A 226 3.03 -20.12 5.45
C PHE A 226 3.02 -21.65 5.36
N TYR A 227 1.91 -22.25 5.75
CA TYR A 227 1.71 -23.73 5.74
C TYR A 227 0.32 -24.05 5.18
N PRO A 228 0.19 -24.18 3.83
CA PRO A 228 -1.11 -24.40 3.17
C PRO A 228 -1.87 -25.64 3.68
N ILE A 229 -1.16 -26.64 4.21
CA ILE A 229 -1.76 -27.83 4.82
C ILE A 229 -2.66 -27.50 6.03
N LEU A 230 -2.48 -26.33 6.63
CA LEU A 230 -3.26 -25.84 7.79
C LEU A 230 -4.48 -24.96 7.37
N ASP A 231 -4.72 -24.78 6.07
CA ASP A 231 -5.75 -23.82 5.60
C ASP A 231 -7.17 -24.15 6.09
N GLY A 232 -7.49 -25.41 6.33
CA GLY A 232 -8.78 -25.83 6.88
C GLY A 232 -9.01 -25.51 8.36
N LEU A 233 -7.96 -25.22 9.14
CA LEU A 233 -8.04 -25.18 10.59
C LEU A 233 -8.49 -23.81 11.16
N ASN A 234 -8.46 -22.73 10.37
CA ASN A 234 -8.85 -21.35 10.76
C ASN A 234 -8.49 -20.99 12.23
N LEU A 235 -7.25 -21.30 12.64
CA LEU A 235 -6.78 -21.33 14.03
C LEU A 235 -6.98 -20.00 14.80
N HIS A 236 -7.03 -18.87 14.09
CA HIS A 236 -7.17 -17.54 14.71
C HIS A 236 -8.57 -16.93 14.55
N GLY A 237 -9.51 -17.60 13.88
CA GLY A 237 -10.83 -17.03 13.59
C GLY A 237 -10.79 -15.75 12.74
N SER A 238 -9.64 -15.42 12.17
CA SER A 238 -9.40 -14.18 11.44
C SER A 238 -10.32 -14.03 10.22
N LYS A 239 -10.59 -15.11 9.49
CA LYS A 239 -11.51 -15.13 8.34
C LYS A 239 -12.92 -14.66 8.73
N LYS A 240 -13.48 -15.13 9.87
CA LYS A 240 -14.79 -14.70 10.35
C LYS A 240 -14.82 -13.22 10.72
N LYS A 241 -13.86 -12.77 11.51
CA LYS A 241 -13.72 -11.37 11.92
C LYS A 241 -13.55 -10.41 10.73
N SER A 242 -12.73 -10.79 9.76
CA SER A 242 -12.55 -10.02 8.51
C SER A 242 -13.87 -9.92 7.72
N LYS A 243 -14.60 -11.03 7.59
CA LYS A 243 -15.91 -11.03 6.93
C LYS A 243 -16.92 -10.12 7.62
N GLU A 244 -16.95 -10.11 8.95
CA GLU A 244 -17.83 -9.23 9.74
C GLU A 244 -17.45 -7.75 9.53
N ALA A 245 -16.14 -7.39 9.60
CA ALA A 245 -15.68 -6.03 9.39
C ALA A 245 -16.01 -5.53 7.97
N LEU A 246 -15.72 -6.34 6.95
CA LEU A 246 -16.07 -6.04 5.56
C LEU A 246 -17.58 -5.90 5.36
N GLY A 247 -18.39 -6.78 5.96
CA GLY A 247 -19.85 -6.70 5.90
C GLY A 247 -20.38 -5.38 6.45
N ARG A 248 -19.81 -4.88 7.56
CA ARG A 248 -20.17 -3.58 8.13
C ARG A 248 -19.80 -2.42 7.23
N ILE A 249 -18.60 -2.45 6.60
CA ILE A 249 -18.19 -1.43 5.63
C ILE A 249 -19.17 -1.41 4.45
N LEU A 250 -19.46 -2.56 3.86
CA LEU A 250 -20.36 -2.66 2.70
C LEU A 250 -21.79 -2.19 3.03
N ALA A 251 -22.28 -2.47 4.26
CA ALA A 251 -23.59 -2.04 4.69
C ALA A 251 -23.76 -0.50 4.69
N THR A 252 -22.67 0.27 4.76
CA THR A 252 -22.74 1.74 4.77
C THR A 252 -23.24 2.32 3.44
N TRP A 253 -23.03 1.66 2.32
CA TRP A 253 -23.50 2.12 1.00
C TRP A 253 -24.42 1.16 0.25
N GLU A 254 -24.72 -0.02 0.83
CA GLU A 254 -25.60 -1.01 0.20
C GLU A 254 -26.99 -0.45 -0.11
N GLY A 255 -27.53 0.39 0.78
CA GLY A 255 -28.82 1.07 0.59
C GLY A 255 -28.79 1.96 -0.65
N THR A 256 -27.75 2.78 -0.78
CA THR A 256 -27.55 3.69 -1.92
C THR A 256 -27.42 2.91 -3.25
N LEU A 257 -26.64 1.83 -3.25
CA LEU A 257 -26.49 0.98 -4.42
C LEU A 257 -27.83 0.38 -4.87
N LYS A 258 -28.62 -0.17 -3.93
CA LYS A 258 -29.96 -0.74 -4.20
C LYS A 258 -30.93 0.30 -4.71
N GLU A 259 -30.91 1.50 -4.13
CA GLU A 259 -31.78 2.61 -4.54
C GLU A 259 -31.45 3.08 -5.95
N ARG A 260 -30.17 3.37 -6.24
CA ARG A 260 -29.71 3.81 -7.56
C ARG A 260 -30.01 2.78 -8.66
N ARG A 261 -29.86 1.49 -8.35
CA ARG A 261 -30.18 0.42 -9.31
C ARG A 261 -31.67 0.33 -9.65
N LYS A 262 -32.56 0.74 -8.73
CA LYS A 262 -34.02 0.81 -8.98
C LYS A 262 -34.41 2.02 -9.81
N GLN A 263 -33.67 3.11 -9.71
CA GLN A 263 -33.91 4.33 -10.48
C GLN A 263 -33.49 4.11 -11.95
N LYS A 264 -34.43 3.77 -12.81
CA LYS A 264 -34.23 3.43 -14.23
C LYS A 264 -33.93 4.64 -15.16
N ASN A 265 -33.69 5.84 -14.63
CA ASN A 265 -33.45 7.01 -15.46
C ASN A 265 -31.94 7.23 -15.70
N PRO A 266 -31.42 6.96 -16.92
CA PRO A 266 -30.13 7.48 -17.35
C PRO A 266 -30.30 8.99 -17.58
N GLY A 267 -29.86 9.78 -16.62
CA GLY A 267 -29.97 11.24 -16.62
C GLY A 267 -30.10 11.83 -15.23
N SER A 268 -29.76 11.06 -14.18
CA SER A 268 -29.64 11.61 -12.83
C SER A 268 -28.59 12.72 -12.81
N SER A 269 -28.85 13.77 -12.01
CA SER A 269 -27.95 14.90 -11.79
C SER A 269 -26.58 14.52 -11.20
N HIS A 270 -26.36 13.25 -10.91
CA HIS A 270 -25.18 12.71 -10.25
C HIS A 270 -24.26 12.03 -11.26
N ARG A 271 -23.12 12.62 -11.53
CA ARG A 271 -22.00 12.03 -12.28
C ARG A 271 -20.93 11.48 -11.34
N ASP A 272 -21.31 10.57 -10.45
CA ASP A 272 -20.38 9.88 -9.56
C ASP A 272 -19.92 8.54 -10.12
N LEU A 273 -18.95 7.89 -9.45
CA LEU A 273 -18.38 6.63 -9.92
C LEU A 273 -19.41 5.49 -9.92
N LEU A 274 -20.35 5.50 -8.98
CA LEU A 274 -21.43 4.50 -8.91
C LEU A 274 -22.29 4.56 -10.18
N GLU A 275 -22.68 5.76 -10.62
CA GLU A 275 -23.44 5.91 -11.84
C GLU A 275 -22.70 5.38 -13.06
N ALA A 276 -21.40 5.70 -13.19
CA ALA A 276 -20.56 5.18 -14.28
C ALA A 276 -20.51 3.64 -14.28
N PHE A 277 -20.42 3.00 -13.09
CA PHE A 277 -20.44 1.54 -13.00
C PHE A 277 -21.80 0.94 -13.34
N LEU A 278 -22.91 1.61 -12.99
CA LEU A 278 -24.26 1.18 -13.33
C LEU A 278 -24.52 1.28 -14.84
N GLU A 279 -24.07 2.35 -15.51
CA GLU A 279 -24.16 2.55 -16.95
C GLU A 279 -23.47 1.42 -17.74
N ILE A 280 -22.28 0.99 -17.31
CA ILE A 280 -21.56 -0.13 -17.91
C ILE A 280 -22.03 -1.50 -17.42
N ARG A 281 -23.11 -1.53 -16.63
CA ARG A 281 -23.79 -2.74 -16.13
C ARG A 281 -22.92 -3.65 -15.28
N PHE A 282 -22.07 -3.08 -14.43
CA PHE A 282 -21.35 -3.88 -13.45
C PHE A 282 -22.32 -4.53 -12.45
N GLU A 283 -22.02 -5.78 -12.09
CA GLU A 283 -22.74 -6.49 -11.02
C GLU A 283 -22.41 -5.90 -9.64
N ASP A 284 -23.33 -6.04 -8.67
CA ASP A 284 -23.19 -5.47 -7.33
C ASP A 284 -21.91 -5.93 -6.63
N ASP A 285 -21.54 -7.20 -6.76
CA ASP A 285 -20.30 -7.72 -6.18
C ASP A 285 -19.05 -7.08 -6.79
N GLN A 286 -19.09 -6.78 -8.10
CA GLN A 286 -18.00 -6.10 -8.80
C GLN A 286 -17.87 -4.66 -8.35
N ILE A 287 -19.00 -3.93 -8.29
CA ILE A 287 -19.06 -2.56 -7.77
C ILE A 287 -18.52 -2.51 -6.35
N ASN A 288 -19.04 -3.35 -5.47
CA ASN A 288 -18.64 -3.42 -4.07
C ASN A 288 -17.15 -3.72 -3.90
N GLN A 289 -16.59 -4.65 -4.68
CA GLN A 289 -15.18 -5.00 -4.62
C GLN A 289 -14.28 -3.82 -5.02
N VAL A 290 -14.60 -3.17 -6.13
CA VAL A 290 -13.78 -2.06 -6.66
C VAL A 290 -13.86 -0.83 -5.75
N ILE A 291 -15.07 -0.45 -5.32
CA ILE A 291 -15.26 0.70 -4.44
C ILE A 291 -14.58 0.48 -3.09
N LEU A 292 -14.73 -0.71 -2.49
CA LEU A 292 -14.06 -1.05 -1.24
C LEU A 292 -12.53 -0.89 -1.34
N GLU A 293 -11.94 -1.35 -2.42
CA GLU A 293 -10.49 -1.24 -2.64
C GLU A 293 -10.06 0.23 -2.85
N LEU A 294 -10.76 0.96 -3.71
CA LEU A 294 -10.45 2.37 -3.98
C LEU A 294 -10.63 3.23 -2.73
N PHE A 295 -11.70 2.97 -1.96
CA PHE A 295 -12.02 3.68 -0.74
C PHE A 295 -10.95 3.44 0.34
N SER A 296 -10.68 2.17 0.64
CA SER A 296 -9.71 1.80 1.69
C SER A 296 -8.30 2.29 1.35
N ALA A 297 -7.86 2.10 0.10
CA ALA A 297 -6.53 2.52 -0.33
C ALA A 297 -6.38 4.05 -0.36
N GLY A 298 -7.40 4.77 -0.82
CA GLY A 298 -7.35 6.23 -0.96
C GLY A 298 -7.47 6.97 0.36
N ALA A 299 -8.31 6.48 1.29
CA ALA A 299 -8.50 7.12 2.59
C ALA A 299 -7.28 6.97 3.49
N ASP A 300 -6.80 5.75 3.69
CA ASP A 300 -5.73 5.46 4.65
C ASP A 300 -4.38 6.07 4.22
N THR A 301 -3.94 5.84 2.99
CA THR A 301 -2.61 6.29 2.53
C THR A 301 -2.46 7.82 2.54
N SER A 302 -3.48 8.55 2.12
CA SER A 302 -3.47 10.02 2.11
C SER A 302 -3.47 10.59 3.53
N THR A 303 -4.27 10.01 4.41
CA THR A 303 -4.33 10.38 5.84
C THR A 303 -2.96 10.23 6.50
N LEU A 304 -2.34 9.09 6.32
CA LEU A 304 -1.02 8.80 6.92
C LEU A 304 0.08 9.72 6.37
N THR A 305 0.04 10.02 5.07
CA THR A 305 1.01 10.96 4.47
C THR A 305 0.89 12.36 5.11
N ILE A 306 -0.34 12.84 5.32
CA ILE A 306 -0.59 14.14 5.94
C ILE A 306 -0.18 14.14 7.41
N GLU A 307 -0.52 13.10 8.17
CA GLU A 307 -0.13 12.96 9.57
C GLU A 307 1.39 12.96 9.74
N TRP A 308 2.12 12.19 8.93
CA TRP A 308 3.58 12.17 8.92
C TRP A 308 4.17 13.51 8.48
N ALA A 309 3.58 14.18 7.49
CA ALA A 309 4.02 15.50 7.04
C ALA A 309 3.91 16.54 8.17
N ILE A 310 2.77 16.61 8.84
CA ILE A 310 2.58 17.53 9.98
C ILE A 310 3.52 17.16 11.13
N THR A 311 3.70 15.86 11.41
CA THR A 311 4.65 15.40 12.43
C THR A 311 6.06 15.90 12.14
N GLN A 312 6.53 15.77 10.90
CA GLN A 312 7.86 16.24 10.50
C GLN A 312 7.97 17.76 10.53
N LEU A 313 6.92 18.49 10.14
CA LEU A 313 6.90 19.96 10.18
C LEU A 313 6.97 20.48 11.63
N ILE A 314 6.24 19.87 12.56
CA ILE A 314 6.31 20.26 13.99
C ILE A 314 7.70 19.97 14.58
N ARG A 315 8.34 18.87 14.16
CA ARG A 315 9.69 18.52 14.61
C ARG A 315 10.80 19.36 14.00
N ASN A 316 10.54 20.00 12.87
CA ASN A 316 11.49 20.84 12.13
C ASN A 316 10.96 22.27 11.97
N PRO A 317 11.04 23.12 13.00
CA PRO A 317 10.45 24.46 12.98
C PRO A 317 10.94 25.35 11.83
N ASP A 318 12.20 25.20 11.42
CA ASP A 318 12.77 25.96 10.30
C ASP A 318 12.09 25.60 8.96
N VAL A 319 11.79 24.31 8.76
CA VAL A 319 11.04 23.83 7.58
C VAL A 319 9.60 24.35 7.63
N MET A 320 8.96 24.27 8.81
CA MET A 320 7.62 24.81 9.03
C MET A 320 7.56 26.30 8.70
N TYR A 321 8.55 27.06 9.16
CA TYR A 321 8.64 28.50 8.90
C TYR A 321 8.76 28.80 7.40
N LYS A 322 9.65 28.12 6.68
CA LYS A 322 9.83 28.27 5.23
C LYS A 322 8.55 27.94 4.46
N LEU A 323 7.87 26.84 4.84
CA LEU A 323 6.60 26.46 4.22
C LEU A 323 5.52 27.53 4.47
N ARG A 324 5.41 28.05 5.70
CA ARG A 324 4.46 29.10 6.03
C ARG A 324 4.75 30.40 5.29
N ASP A 325 6.01 30.76 5.12
CA ASP A 325 6.43 31.94 4.35
C ASP A 325 6.01 31.83 2.88
N GLU A 326 6.23 30.64 2.25
CA GLU A 326 5.75 30.36 0.89
C GLU A 326 4.22 30.49 0.80
N LEU A 327 3.48 29.83 1.69
CA LEU A 327 2.02 29.85 1.70
C LEU A 327 1.49 31.29 1.87
N THR A 328 2.04 32.05 2.79
CA THR A 328 1.63 33.45 3.04
C THR A 328 1.90 34.33 1.83
N LYS A 329 3.05 34.19 1.17
CA LYS A 329 3.40 34.97 -0.02
C LYS A 329 2.52 34.69 -1.23
N ILE A 330 2.13 33.45 -1.44
CA ILE A 330 1.40 33.04 -2.64
C ILE A 330 -0.11 33.10 -2.45
N ILE A 331 -0.62 32.75 -1.27
CA ILE A 331 -2.05 32.64 -0.99
C ILE A 331 -2.59 33.93 -0.34
N GLY A 332 -1.78 34.59 0.50
CA GLY A 332 -2.23 35.74 1.28
C GLY A 332 -3.29 35.35 2.31
N GLU A 333 -4.36 36.14 2.40
CA GLU A 333 -5.49 35.90 3.32
C GLU A 333 -6.59 35.06 2.72
N SER A 334 -6.44 34.59 1.46
CA SER A 334 -7.45 33.80 0.76
C SER A 334 -7.49 32.35 1.25
N PRO A 335 -8.62 31.65 1.11
CA PRO A 335 -8.65 30.19 1.32
C PRO A 335 -7.69 29.47 0.36
N VAL A 336 -7.09 28.40 0.83
CA VAL A 336 -6.23 27.56 -0.02
C VAL A 336 -7.09 26.89 -1.09
N ARG A 337 -6.63 26.96 -2.35
CA ARG A 337 -7.28 26.33 -3.51
C ARG A 337 -6.32 25.43 -4.25
N GLU A 338 -6.85 24.45 -4.98
CA GLU A 338 -6.02 23.58 -5.84
C GLU A 338 -5.24 24.37 -6.91
N SER A 339 -5.78 25.47 -7.39
CA SER A 339 -5.10 26.35 -8.34
C SER A 339 -3.80 26.99 -7.80
N HIS A 340 -3.63 27.06 -6.49
CA HIS A 340 -2.38 27.54 -5.87
C HIS A 340 -1.28 26.47 -5.88
N LEU A 341 -1.63 25.18 -5.85
CA LEU A 341 -0.68 24.08 -5.66
C LEU A 341 0.49 24.05 -6.67
N PRO A 342 0.30 24.34 -7.96
CA PRO A 342 1.42 24.41 -8.92
C PRO A 342 2.43 25.52 -8.61
N HIS A 343 2.06 26.53 -7.82
CA HIS A 343 2.87 27.68 -7.46
C HIS A 343 3.53 27.55 -6.07
N LEU A 344 3.46 26.37 -5.44
CA LEU A 344 3.96 26.06 -4.11
C LEU A 344 5.05 24.98 -4.16
N PRO A 345 6.23 25.27 -4.72
CA PRO A 345 7.29 24.28 -4.88
C PRO A 345 7.84 23.74 -3.56
N TYR A 346 7.89 24.56 -2.50
CA TYR A 346 8.36 24.09 -1.19
C TYR A 346 7.36 23.15 -0.53
N LEU A 347 6.06 23.41 -0.66
CA LEU A 347 5.01 22.48 -0.25
C LEU A 347 5.15 21.13 -0.95
N GLN A 348 5.36 21.14 -2.28
CA GLN A 348 5.56 19.91 -3.05
C GLN A 348 6.82 19.16 -2.58
N ALA A 349 7.89 19.88 -2.29
CA ALA A 349 9.12 19.33 -1.74
C ALA A 349 8.90 18.69 -0.35
N CYS A 350 8.13 19.33 0.54
CA CYS A 350 7.75 18.78 1.85
C CYS A 350 6.96 17.46 1.70
N VAL A 351 6.01 17.40 0.77
CA VAL A 351 5.24 16.17 0.51
C VAL A 351 6.13 15.08 -0.08
N LYS A 352 7.02 15.41 -1.03
CA LYS A 352 7.98 14.46 -1.60
C LYS A 352 8.91 13.89 -0.53
N GLU A 353 9.44 14.74 0.37
CA GLU A 353 10.34 14.31 1.45
C GLU A 353 9.62 13.45 2.49
N THR A 354 8.35 13.76 2.78
CA THR A 354 7.51 12.91 3.63
C THR A 354 7.34 11.53 3.02
N LEU A 355 7.03 11.42 1.74
CA LEU A 355 6.87 10.15 1.04
C LEU A 355 8.19 9.38 0.92
N ARG A 356 9.34 10.05 0.91
CA ARG A 356 10.66 9.41 0.95
C ARG A 356 10.92 8.75 2.30
N LEU A 357 10.71 9.50 3.39
CA LEU A 357 10.97 9.02 4.75
C LEU A 357 9.87 8.09 5.26
N HIS A 358 8.62 8.43 5.04
CA HIS A 358 7.47 7.70 5.56
C HIS A 358 6.53 7.24 4.44
N PRO A 359 7.01 6.39 3.50
CA PRO A 359 6.14 5.89 2.44
C PRO A 359 4.99 5.07 3.04
N PRO A 360 3.72 5.37 2.71
CA PRO A 360 2.58 4.64 3.27
C PRO A 360 2.61 3.13 2.99
N ALA A 361 3.22 2.71 1.89
CA ALA A 361 3.41 1.32 1.52
C ALA A 361 4.92 0.96 1.44
N PRO A 362 5.62 0.80 2.59
CA PRO A 362 7.08 0.73 2.65
C PRO A 362 7.70 -0.47 1.92
N LEU A 363 6.93 -1.53 1.73
CA LEU A 363 7.32 -2.74 1.00
C LEU A 363 6.58 -2.87 -0.34
N LEU A 364 5.82 -1.88 -0.75
CA LEU A 364 4.78 -1.94 -1.77
C LEU A 364 3.77 -3.07 -1.46
N LEU A 365 2.83 -3.34 -2.39
CA LEU A 365 1.98 -4.52 -2.25
C LEU A 365 2.73 -5.76 -2.76
N PRO A 366 2.60 -6.93 -2.10
CA PRO A 366 3.36 -8.12 -2.45
C PRO A 366 3.06 -8.57 -3.89
N HIS A 367 4.11 -8.68 -4.70
CA HIS A 367 4.08 -9.29 -6.01
C HIS A 367 4.18 -10.82 -5.89
N ARG A 368 3.81 -11.52 -6.96
CA ARG A 368 3.98 -12.98 -7.12
C ARG A 368 4.60 -13.27 -8.47
N ALA A 369 5.60 -14.13 -8.49
CA ALA A 369 6.18 -14.64 -9.72
C ALA A 369 5.17 -15.57 -10.41
N MET A 370 4.75 -15.23 -11.62
CA MET A 370 3.80 -16.00 -12.42
C MET A 370 4.44 -17.24 -13.04
N GLU A 371 5.72 -17.16 -13.29
CA GLU A 371 6.59 -18.20 -13.81
C GLU A 371 7.99 -18.04 -13.22
N THR A 372 8.81 -19.09 -13.30
CA THR A 372 10.21 -19.01 -12.88
C THR A 372 10.98 -18.09 -13.82
N CYS A 373 11.74 -17.15 -13.26
CA CYS A 373 12.53 -16.18 -14.02
C CYS A 373 13.91 -15.93 -13.40
N GLN A 374 14.77 -15.29 -14.17
CA GLN A 374 16.12 -14.87 -13.77
C GLN A 374 16.14 -13.38 -13.52
N VAL A 375 16.57 -12.95 -12.33
CA VAL A 375 16.69 -11.54 -11.94
C VAL A 375 18.07 -11.33 -11.34
N MET A 376 18.87 -10.43 -11.91
CA MET A 376 20.24 -10.13 -11.44
C MET A 376 21.13 -11.39 -11.28
N GLY A 377 20.97 -12.37 -12.18
CA GLY A 377 21.73 -13.64 -12.14
C GLY A 377 21.21 -14.68 -11.16
N TYR A 378 20.10 -14.42 -10.45
CA TYR A 378 19.47 -15.34 -9.50
C TYR A 378 18.14 -15.86 -10.02
N THR A 379 17.78 -17.08 -9.64
CA THR A 379 16.49 -17.66 -9.96
C THR A 379 15.42 -17.23 -8.96
N ILE A 380 14.33 -16.67 -9.45
CA ILE A 380 13.09 -16.48 -8.69
C ILE A 380 12.10 -17.56 -9.16
N PRO A 381 11.81 -18.58 -8.35
CA PRO A 381 10.85 -19.62 -8.68
C PRO A 381 9.44 -19.07 -8.83
N LYS A 382 8.65 -19.75 -9.67
CA LYS A 382 7.20 -19.52 -9.74
C LYS A 382 6.57 -19.55 -8.34
N ASP A 383 5.55 -18.70 -8.14
CA ASP A 383 4.79 -18.53 -6.90
C ASP A 383 5.57 -17.91 -5.73
N SER A 384 6.84 -17.51 -5.93
CA SER A 384 7.57 -16.72 -4.94
C SER A 384 6.86 -15.37 -4.69
N GLN A 385 6.79 -14.94 -3.42
CA GLN A 385 6.46 -13.57 -3.06
C GLN A 385 7.62 -12.65 -3.41
N VAL A 386 7.34 -11.48 -3.97
CA VAL A 386 8.37 -10.50 -4.29
C VAL A 386 7.96 -9.14 -3.72
N PHE A 387 8.81 -8.59 -2.86
CA PHE A 387 8.65 -7.28 -2.25
C PHE A 387 9.69 -6.30 -2.76
N VAL A 388 9.35 -5.02 -2.78
CA VAL A 388 10.28 -3.92 -3.03
C VAL A 388 10.30 -3.03 -1.80
N ASN A 389 11.42 -2.99 -1.09
CA ASN A 389 11.57 -2.23 0.14
C ASN A 389 11.95 -0.77 -0.17
N ILE A 390 10.95 0.03 -0.52
CA ILE A 390 11.15 1.45 -0.84
C ILE A 390 11.50 2.27 0.41
N TRP A 391 11.14 1.80 1.61
CA TRP A 391 11.55 2.41 2.86
C TRP A 391 13.09 2.35 3.05
N ALA A 392 13.69 1.18 2.72
CA ALA A 392 15.15 1.04 2.72
C ALA A 392 15.81 1.92 1.67
N MET A 393 15.24 1.97 0.46
CA MET A 393 15.76 2.77 -0.65
C MET A 393 15.72 4.27 -0.32
N GLY A 394 14.65 4.76 0.31
CA GLY A 394 14.53 6.15 0.76
C GLY A 394 15.51 6.54 1.87
N ARG A 395 16.21 5.56 2.49
CA ARG A 395 17.18 5.75 3.57
C ARG A 395 18.59 5.26 3.23
N ASP A 396 18.84 4.98 1.96
CA ASP A 396 20.16 4.51 1.51
C ASP A 396 21.12 5.70 1.33
N PRO A 397 22.24 5.77 2.10
CA PRO A 397 23.22 6.85 1.97
C PRO A 397 23.97 6.83 0.64
N LYS A 398 23.87 5.76 -0.16
CA LYS A 398 24.41 5.72 -1.52
C LYS A 398 23.57 6.50 -2.52
N VAL A 399 22.31 6.80 -2.17
CA VAL A 399 21.31 7.47 -3.02
C VAL A 399 21.00 8.87 -2.49
N TRP A 400 20.95 9.03 -1.16
CA TRP A 400 20.50 10.24 -0.50
C TRP A 400 21.57 10.76 0.47
N ASP A 401 21.96 12.01 0.33
CA ASP A 401 22.82 12.70 1.30
C ASP A 401 22.01 12.92 2.59
N ASP A 402 22.62 12.64 3.74
CA ASP A 402 21.96 12.67 5.04
C ASP A 402 20.54 12.07 5.01
N PRO A 403 20.44 10.75 4.76
CA PRO A 403 19.18 10.10 4.39
C PRO A 403 18.14 10.05 5.52
N LEU A 404 18.52 10.32 6.76
CA LEU A 404 17.63 10.28 7.92
C LEU A 404 17.04 11.62 8.28
N SER A 405 17.60 12.72 7.80
CA SER A 405 17.10 14.07 8.04
C SER A 405 15.94 14.41 7.10
N PHE A 406 14.97 15.17 7.63
CA PHE A 406 13.86 15.71 6.85
C PHE A 406 14.28 17.02 6.20
N THR A 407 14.69 16.95 4.93
CA THR A 407 15.27 18.06 4.17
C THR A 407 14.53 18.23 2.84
N PRO A 408 13.41 18.97 2.81
CA PRO A 408 12.64 19.21 1.59
C PRO A 408 13.46 19.83 0.45
N GLU A 409 14.49 20.61 0.78
CA GLU A 409 15.35 21.30 -0.16
C GLU A 409 15.99 20.38 -1.20
N ARG A 410 16.20 19.09 -0.86
CA ARG A 410 16.71 18.09 -1.82
C ARG A 410 15.81 17.89 -3.05
N PHE A 411 14.54 18.28 -2.96
CA PHE A 411 13.57 18.16 -4.04
C PHE A 411 13.34 19.46 -4.82
N LEU A 412 13.88 20.59 -4.38
CA LEU A 412 13.68 21.89 -5.06
C LEU A 412 14.42 21.94 -6.40
N ASP A 413 15.69 21.48 -6.40
CA ASP A 413 16.54 21.45 -7.60
C ASP A 413 16.56 20.07 -8.27
N SER A 414 15.79 19.12 -7.76
CA SER A 414 15.76 17.75 -8.24
C SER A 414 14.73 17.58 -9.35
N LYS A 415 15.10 16.81 -10.38
CA LYS A 415 14.18 16.36 -11.44
C LYS A 415 13.43 15.08 -11.08
N LEU A 416 13.63 14.53 -9.87
CA LEU A 416 13.01 13.30 -9.43
C LEU A 416 11.48 13.47 -9.29
N GLU A 417 10.76 12.61 -10.00
CA GLU A 417 9.31 12.57 -10.00
C GLU A 417 8.80 11.19 -9.55
N PHE A 418 7.67 11.16 -8.88
CA PHE A 418 7.05 9.92 -8.37
C PHE A 418 6.30 9.11 -9.45
N LYS A 419 6.52 9.41 -10.75
CA LYS A 419 5.81 8.79 -11.90
C LYS A 419 6.27 7.36 -12.24
N GLY A 420 7.14 6.76 -11.43
CA GLY A 420 7.59 5.38 -11.58
C GLY A 420 8.68 5.18 -12.65
N ASN A 421 9.38 6.25 -13.04
CA ASN A 421 10.53 6.19 -13.95
C ASN A 421 11.87 6.40 -13.22
N ASP A 422 11.85 7.12 -12.11
CA ASP A 422 13.01 7.46 -11.29
C ASP A 422 13.08 6.46 -10.13
N PHE A 423 13.81 5.36 -10.33
CA PHE A 423 13.79 4.23 -9.39
C PHE A 423 14.43 4.52 -8.03
N GLU A 424 15.14 5.62 -7.90
CA GLU A 424 15.58 6.17 -6.62
C GLU A 424 14.39 6.61 -5.74
N TYR A 425 13.26 7.03 -6.39
CA TYR A 425 12.09 7.60 -5.72
C TYR A 425 10.78 7.11 -6.33
N ILE A 426 10.25 6.00 -5.83
CA ILE A 426 9.03 5.34 -6.35
C ILE A 426 7.96 5.11 -5.26
N PRO A 427 7.49 6.15 -4.54
CA PRO A 427 6.51 5.98 -3.46
C PRO A 427 5.16 5.41 -3.93
N PHE A 428 4.83 5.55 -5.20
CA PHE A 428 3.63 4.99 -5.85
C PHE A 428 3.90 3.69 -6.61
N GLY A 429 5.10 3.10 -6.46
CA GLY A 429 5.54 1.95 -7.23
C GLY A 429 5.85 2.31 -8.70
N ALA A 430 6.00 1.29 -9.54
CA ALA A 430 6.28 1.44 -10.96
C ALA A 430 5.65 0.30 -11.80
N GLY A 431 5.76 0.38 -13.12
CA GLY A 431 5.33 -0.67 -14.06
C GLY A 431 3.83 -0.88 -14.11
N ARG A 432 3.39 -2.10 -14.46
CA ARG A 432 1.97 -2.44 -14.66
C ARG A 432 1.09 -2.18 -13.44
N ARG A 433 1.66 -2.32 -12.26
CA ARG A 433 0.98 -2.21 -10.95
C ARG A 433 1.21 -0.87 -10.25
N ILE A 434 1.68 0.15 -10.97
CA ILE A 434 1.80 1.52 -10.43
C ILE A 434 0.45 1.97 -9.86
N CYS A 435 0.48 2.75 -8.79
CA CYS A 435 -0.73 3.23 -8.11
C CYS A 435 -1.69 3.95 -9.08
N PRO A 436 -2.96 3.54 -9.17
CA PRO A 436 -3.93 4.23 -10.00
C PRO A 436 -4.34 5.59 -9.41
N GLY A 437 -4.32 5.72 -8.06
CA GLY A 437 -4.73 6.93 -7.33
C GLY A 437 -3.65 8.01 -7.21
N MET A 438 -2.50 7.85 -7.87
CA MET A 438 -1.39 8.80 -7.79
C MET A 438 -1.80 10.24 -8.10
N ALA A 439 -2.62 10.45 -9.14
CA ALA A 439 -3.09 11.79 -9.53
C ALA A 439 -3.97 12.43 -8.44
N LEU A 440 -4.81 11.64 -7.78
CA LEU A 440 -5.66 12.11 -6.68
C LEU A 440 -4.82 12.43 -5.43
N GLY A 441 -3.92 11.52 -5.04
CA GLY A 441 -3.02 11.74 -3.91
C GLY A 441 -2.17 12.99 -4.08
N ALA A 442 -1.65 13.24 -5.29
CA ALA A 442 -0.85 14.42 -5.61
C ALA A 442 -1.63 15.76 -5.55
N ARG A 443 -2.96 15.72 -5.48
CA ARG A 443 -3.81 16.92 -5.31
C ARG A 443 -4.33 17.04 -3.88
N GLN A 444 -4.95 15.99 -3.35
CA GLN A 444 -5.61 16.09 -2.04
C GLN A 444 -4.63 16.18 -0.86
N VAL A 445 -3.47 15.51 -0.93
CA VAL A 445 -2.48 15.58 0.16
C VAL A 445 -1.91 16.99 0.31
N PRO A 446 -1.35 17.65 -0.73
CA PRO A 446 -0.86 19.00 -0.58
C PRO A 446 -1.98 20.02 -0.29
N LEU A 447 -3.22 19.85 -0.79
CA LEU A 447 -4.34 20.72 -0.50
C LEU A 447 -4.67 20.73 1.00
N VAL A 448 -4.86 19.55 1.60
CA VAL A 448 -5.15 19.44 3.04
C VAL A 448 -3.97 19.92 3.88
N LEU A 449 -2.74 19.51 3.53
CA LEU A 449 -1.54 19.93 4.26
C LEU A 449 -1.35 21.45 4.25
N ALA A 450 -1.46 22.06 3.06
CA ALA A 450 -1.35 23.51 2.92
C ALA A 450 -2.40 24.24 3.77
N THR A 451 -3.65 23.76 3.73
CA THR A 451 -4.75 24.36 4.50
C THR A 451 -4.49 24.30 6.00
N LEU A 452 -4.07 23.13 6.51
CA LEU A 452 -3.79 22.96 7.93
C LEU A 452 -2.59 23.79 8.42
N VAL A 453 -1.56 23.96 7.59
CA VAL A 453 -0.37 24.77 7.92
C VAL A 453 -0.63 26.26 7.77
N HIS A 454 -1.44 26.64 6.78
CA HIS A 454 -1.72 28.05 6.47
C HIS A 454 -2.67 28.69 7.48
N LEU A 455 -3.74 27.97 7.86
CA LEU A 455 -4.83 28.54 8.66
C LEU A 455 -4.70 28.26 10.18
N PHE A 456 -3.80 27.39 10.59
CA PHE A 456 -3.66 27.04 12.00
C PHE A 456 -2.22 27.12 12.49
N ASP A 457 -2.06 27.66 13.71
CA ASP A 457 -0.90 27.40 14.55
C ASP A 457 -1.14 26.14 15.36
N TRP A 458 -0.14 25.29 15.42
CA TRP A 458 -0.22 24.01 16.08
C TRP A 458 0.73 23.97 17.28
N SER A 459 0.25 23.55 18.43
CA SER A 459 1.06 23.27 19.60
C SER A 459 0.87 21.85 20.08
N LEU A 460 1.86 21.33 20.77
CA LEU A 460 1.77 20.03 21.42
C LEU A 460 1.01 20.15 22.74
N PRO A 461 0.25 19.12 23.14
CA PRO A 461 -0.42 19.12 24.44
C PRO A 461 0.62 19.14 25.59
N ASP A 462 0.20 19.62 26.75
CA ASP A 462 0.98 19.60 28.00
C ASP A 462 2.37 20.25 27.91
N ASN A 463 2.56 21.22 27.00
CA ASN A 463 3.85 21.88 26.72
C ASN A 463 4.98 20.88 26.38
N MET A 464 4.64 19.76 25.78
CA MET A 464 5.59 18.74 25.33
C MET A 464 6.58 19.33 24.31
N ASP A 465 7.86 18.99 24.43
CA ASP A 465 8.87 19.35 23.42
C ASP A 465 8.67 18.57 22.11
N SER A 466 8.88 19.23 20.98
CA SER A 466 8.77 18.60 19.65
C SER A 466 9.75 17.41 19.46
N ALA A 467 10.88 17.42 20.16
CA ALA A 467 11.83 16.29 20.17
C ALA A 467 11.27 15.03 20.85
N GLN A 468 10.27 15.18 21.72
CA GLN A 468 9.63 14.09 22.45
C GLN A 468 8.49 13.43 21.66
N ILE A 469 8.15 13.95 20.47
CA ILE A 469 7.15 13.32 19.63
C ILE A 469 7.58 11.89 19.29
N ASP A 470 6.72 10.94 19.60
CA ASP A 470 6.95 9.54 19.23
C ASP A 470 7.04 9.38 17.71
N MET A 471 8.15 8.78 17.25
CA MET A 471 8.42 8.49 15.84
C MET A 471 8.37 7.00 15.53
N GLU A 472 7.92 6.19 16.47
CA GLU A 472 7.77 4.75 16.29
C GLU A 472 6.76 4.45 15.17
N GLU A 473 7.16 3.55 14.30
CA GLU A 473 6.40 3.12 13.13
C GLU A 473 5.71 1.78 13.42
N TRP A 474 4.47 1.66 13.04
CA TRP A 474 3.72 0.42 13.06
C TRP A 474 3.28 0.02 11.67
N LEU A 475 3.84 -1.08 11.15
CA LEU A 475 3.47 -1.62 9.85
C LEU A 475 2.30 -2.60 9.99
N VAL A 476 1.16 -2.17 9.47
CA VAL A 476 0.00 -3.02 9.20
C VAL A 476 0.06 -3.44 7.71
N ILE A 477 -0.86 -2.98 6.87
CA ILE A 477 -0.68 -2.96 5.40
C ILE A 477 0.05 -1.68 5.02
N THR A 478 -0.25 -0.62 5.73
CA THR A 478 0.31 0.73 5.62
C THR A 478 1.16 1.07 6.83
N LEU A 479 2.06 2.03 6.66
CA LEU A 479 3.01 2.47 7.68
C LEU A 479 2.40 3.60 8.50
N ARG A 480 1.92 3.29 9.69
CA ARG A 480 1.30 4.22 10.63
C ARG A 480 2.27 4.65 11.70
N LYS A 481 1.95 5.72 12.38
CA LYS A 481 2.55 6.01 13.69
C LYS A 481 2.05 4.99 14.70
N GLU A 482 2.93 4.53 15.60
CA GLU A 482 2.54 3.68 16.75
C GLU A 482 1.53 4.45 17.63
N ASN A 483 1.84 5.70 17.95
CA ASN A 483 0.96 6.62 18.66
C ASN A 483 0.51 7.74 17.73
N PRO A 484 -0.80 7.88 17.46
CA PRO A 484 -1.34 8.94 16.61
C PRO A 484 -0.96 10.34 17.10
N LEU A 485 -0.70 11.25 16.17
CA LEU A 485 -0.32 12.63 16.47
C LEU A 485 -1.49 13.38 17.13
N ARG A 486 -1.21 13.97 18.29
CA ARG A 486 -2.14 14.83 19.03
C ARG A 486 -1.62 16.24 19.04
N LEU A 487 -2.44 17.20 18.64
CA LEU A 487 -2.10 18.62 18.57
C LEU A 487 -3.24 19.48 19.09
N VAL A 488 -2.91 20.71 19.45
CA VAL A 488 -3.87 21.74 19.83
C VAL A 488 -3.90 22.78 18.71
N PRO A 489 -5.02 22.98 18.00
CA PRO A 489 -5.18 23.95 16.96
C PRO A 489 -5.41 25.35 17.57
N LYS A 490 -4.86 26.37 16.90
CA LYS A 490 -5.18 27.78 17.12
C LYS A 490 -5.35 28.44 15.77
N VAL A 491 -6.47 29.11 15.55
CA VAL A 491 -6.72 29.81 14.29
C VAL A 491 -5.70 30.94 14.12
N ARG A 492 -5.06 31.00 12.96
CA ARG A 492 -4.15 32.08 12.58
C ARG A 492 -4.96 33.30 12.14
N LYS A 493 -4.55 34.45 12.68
CA LYS A 493 -5.13 35.77 12.33
C LYS A 493 -4.38 36.37 11.16
#